data_4c9d8c056db31083b5e4b26c35117d99
#
_entry.id   4c9d8c056db31083b5e4b26c35117d99
#
_cell.length_a   1.000
_cell.length_b   1.000
_cell.length_c   1.000
_cell.angle_alpha   90.00
_cell.angle_beta   90.00
_cell.angle_gamma   90.00
#
_symmetry.space_group_name_H-M   'P 1'
#
loop_
_entity.id
_entity.type
_entity.pdbx_description
1 polymer ?
#
loop_
_entity_poly.entity_id
_entity_poly.type
_entity_poly.pdbx_seq_one_letter_code
_entity_poly.pdbx_strand_id
1 'polypeptide(L)'
;MLVLLNFNILRLRYKELDTTIQVIYIILSIMSKEKIYIEYPLKGSASMIWRYIGTSAGLSPWFADRVENIDRTFTFYWGKSEKRVAHLVAQRNGVYVKFRWEDESQSTYFEMRISYNELTREHTLEITDFAEKGEIEDQKDLWDSQIENLRRQSGM
;
A
#
# COMPACT_ATOMS: atom_id res chain seq x y z
N MET A 1 -14.78 8.21 -23.22
CA MET A 1 -16.25 8.11 -23.45
C MET A 1 -16.94 7.22 -22.41
N LEU A 2 -16.46 6.04 -22.10
CA LEU A 2 -17.05 5.15 -21.06
C LEU A 2 -17.01 5.73 -19.64
N VAL A 3 -15.95 6.45 -19.26
CA VAL A 3 -15.82 7.07 -17.93
C VAL A 3 -16.81 8.21 -17.74
N LEU A 4 -17.04 9.03 -18.78
CA LEU A 4 -18.02 10.13 -18.74
C LEU A 4 -19.46 9.62 -18.74
N LEU A 5 -19.75 8.49 -19.38
CA LEU A 5 -21.06 7.84 -19.36
C LEU A 5 -21.39 7.31 -17.95
N ASN A 6 -20.42 6.71 -17.26
CA ASN A 6 -20.58 6.24 -15.89
C ASN A 6 -20.83 7.40 -14.90
N PHE A 7 -20.15 8.54 -15.07
CA PHE A 7 -20.38 9.73 -14.24
C PHE A 7 -21.79 10.32 -14.41
N ASN A 8 -22.31 10.34 -15.63
CA ASN A 8 -23.64 10.85 -15.90
C ASN A 8 -24.74 9.91 -15.39
N ILE A 9 -24.58 8.59 -15.50
CA ILE A 9 -25.52 7.60 -14.97
C ILE A 9 -25.54 7.65 -13.43
N LEU A 10 -24.39 7.78 -12.78
CA LEU A 10 -24.28 7.93 -11.33
C LEU A 10 -24.91 9.23 -10.86
N ARG A 11 -24.72 10.33 -11.59
CA ARG A 11 -25.30 11.65 -11.28
C ARG A 11 -26.83 11.69 -11.45
N LEU A 12 -27.37 10.96 -12.43
CA LEU A 12 -28.81 10.83 -12.64
C LEU A 12 -29.48 9.99 -11.54
N ARG A 13 -28.89 8.86 -11.17
CA ARG A 13 -29.35 8.03 -10.05
C ARG A 13 -29.30 8.75 -8.71
N TYR A 14 -28.28 9.57 -8.49
CA TYR A 14 -28.13 10.38 -7.29
C TYR A 14 -29.29 11.36 -7.06
N LYS A 15 -29.84 11.97 -8.13
CA LYS A 15 -30.96 12.94 -8.06
C LYS A 15 -32.31 12.29 -7.71
N GLU A 16 -32.44 10.98 -7.91
CA GLU A 16 -33.67 10.23 -7.63
C GLU A 16 -33.71 9.61 -6.24
N LEU A 17 -32.61 9.72 -5.46
CA LEU A 17 -32.51 9.16 -4.12
C LEU A 17 -33.09 10.12 -3.08
N ASP A 18 -33.67 9.53 -2.01
CA ASP A 18 -34.03 10.26 -0.80
C ASP A 18 -32.81 11.01 -0.23
N THR A 19 -33.05 12.17 0.40
CA THR A 19 -32.00 13.03 0.98
C THR A 19 -31.06 12.27 1.94
N THR A 20 -31.61 11.35 2.73
CA THR A 20 -30.82 10.51 3.65
C THR A 20 -29.86 9.60 2.89
N ILE A 21 -30.34 8.97 1.83
CA ILE A 21 -29.53 8.10 0.96
C ILE A 21 -28.49 8.92 0.19
N GLN A 22 -28.82 10.14 -0.22
CA GLN A 22 -27.88 11.07 -0.84
C GLN A 22 -26.73 11.43 0.09
N VAL A 23 -27.01 11.72 1.35
CA VAL A 23 -25.98 12.01 2.37
C VAL A 23 -25.09 10.79 2.62
N ILE A 24 -25.68 9.60 2.76
CA ILE A 24 -24.92 8.33 2.93
C ILE A 24 -24.04 8.09 1.70
N TYR A 25 -24.54 8.30 0.50
CA TYR A 25 -23.78 8.14 -0.74
C TYR A 25 -22.59 9.11 -0.82
N ILE A 26 -22.78 10.37 -0.41
CA ILE A 26 -21.71 11.36 -0.32
C ILE A 26 -20.65 10.92 0.68
N ILE A 27 -21.05 10.50 1.89
CA ILE A 27 -20.14 10.03 2.94
C ILE A 27 -19.32 8.82 2.43
N LEU A 28 -19.98 7.83 1.84
CA LEU A 28 -19.32 6.66 1.27
C LEU A 28 -18.36 7.02 0.12
N SER A 29 -18.73 8.00 -0.70
CA SER A 29 -17.88 8.48 -1.80
C SER A 29 -16.65 9.26 -1.31
N ILE A 30 -16.80 10.02 -0.24
CA ILE A 30 -15.68 10.74 0.41
C ILE A 30 -14.75 9.76 1.14
N MET A 31 -15.30 8.70 1.73
CA MET A 31 -14.55 7.66 2.45
C MET A 31 -14.01 6.55 1.53
N SER A 32 -14.24 6.63 0.22
CA SER A 32 -13.69 5.64 -0.71
C SER A 32 -12.20 5.84 -0.89
N LYS A 33 -11.42 4.80 -0.62
CA LYS A 33 -9.98 4.81 -0.87
C LYS A 33 -9.68 4.65 -2.35
N GLU A 34 -8.75 5.46 -2.85
CA GLU A 34 -8.20 5.37 -4.20
C GLU A 34 -6.91 4.58 -4.17
N LYS A 35 -6.67 3.82 -5.23
CA LYS A 35 -5.44 3.07 -5.43
C LYS A 35 -4.32 4.01 -5.82
N ILE A 36 -3.20 3.93 -5.12
CA ILE A 36 -1.95 4.63 -5.44
C ILE A 36 -0.89 3.65 -5.93
N TYR A 37 -0.03 4.12 -6.80
CA TYR A 37 1.10 3.38 -7.33
C TYR A 37 2.34 4.27 -7.33
N ILE A 38 3.44 3.77 -6.75
CA ILE A 38 4.69 4.51 -6.63
C ILE A 38 5.85 3.58 -7.00
N GLU A 39 6.84 4.11 -7.68
CA GLU A 39 8.03 3.39 -8.09
C GLU A 39 9.28 3.98 -7.44
N TYR A 40 10.12 3.13 -6.86
CA TYR A 40 11.38 3.51 -6.24
C TYR A 40 12.55 2.73 -6.84
N PRO A 41 13.38 3.34 -7.68
CA PRO A 41 14.63 2.73 -8.13
C PRO A 41 15.53 2.43 -6.93
N LEU A 42 16.08 1.22 -6.86
CA LEU A 42 16.96 0.76 -5.80
C LEU A 42 18.26 0.18 -6.37
N LYS A 43 19.38 0.55 -5.77
CA LYS A 43 20.70 0.02 -6.12
C LYS A 43 20.92 -1.32 -5.41
N GLY A 44 20.51 -2.39 -6.03
CA GLY A 44 20.67 -3.72 -5.45
C GLY A 44 20.10 -4.81 -6.34
N SER A 45 20.42 -6.05 -6.02
CA SER A 45 19.84 -7.22 -6.69
C SER A 45 18.44 -7.51 -6.15
N ALA A 46 17.62 -8.22 -6.93
CA ALA A 46 16.31 -8.67 -6.47
C ALA A 46 16.39 -9.45 -5.14
N SER A 47 17.41 -10.26 -4.98
CA SER A 47 17.63 -11.03 -3.72
C SER A 47 17.97 -10.13 -2.52
N MET A 48 18.70 -9.04 -2.72
CA MET A 48 18.94 -8.05 -1.67
C MET A 48 17.64 -7.36 -1.26
N ILE A 49 16.87 -6.86 -2.23
CA ILE A 49 15.59 -6.19 -1.95
C ILE A 49 14.65 -7.17 -1.25
N TRP A 50 14.56 -8.41 -1.73
CA TRP A 50 13.70 -9.44 -1.14
C TRP A 50 13.97 -9.70 0.34
N ARG A 51 15.23 -9.66 0.77
CA ARG A 51 15.61 -9.82 2.18
C ARG A 51 14.94 -8.79 3.09
N TYR A 52 14.66 -7.59 2.59
CA TYR A 52 14.04 -6.50 3.35
C TYR A 52 12.51 -6.47 3.27
N ILE A 53 11.89 -7.05 2.25
CA ILE A 53 10.44 -7.01 2.09
C ILE A 53 9.74 -8.34 2.35
N GLY A 54 10.46 -9.46 2.22
CA GLY A 54 9.87 -10.81 2.19
C GLY A 54 9.72 -11.47 3.57
N THR A 55 10.24 -10.88 4.63
CA THR A 55 10.24 -11.49 5.98
C THR A 55 10.00 -10.45 7.07
N SER A 56 9.50 -10.88 8.23
CA SER A 56 9.32 -10.00 9.40
C SER A 56 10.65 -9.41 9.88
N ALA A 57 11.73 -10.20 9.88
CA ALA A 57 13.07 -9.73 10.22
C ALA A 57 13.59 -8.68 9.24
N GLY A 58 13.27 -8.81 7.95
CA GLY A 58 13.64 -7.85 6.91
C GLY A 58 12.86 -6.54 7.00
N LEU A 59 11.58 -6.60 7.33
CA LEU A 59 10.71 -5.44 7.48
C LEU A 59 11.03 -4.61 8.73
N SER A 60 11.47 -5.25 9.83
CA SER A 60 11.73 -4.57 11.11
C SER A 60 12.68 -3.36 11.02
N PRO A 61 13.80 -3.40 10.26
CA PRO A 61 14.75 -2.28 10.33
C PRO A 61 14.28 -0.98 9.66
N TRP A 62 13.23 -1.02 8.83
CA TRP A 62 12.85 0.14 8.03
C TRP A 62 11.35 0.44 7.98
N PHE A 63 10.50 -0.59 8.01
CA PHE A 63 9.06 -0.43 7.87
C PHE A 63 8.36 -0.15 9.21
N ALA A 64 8.85 -0.76 10.29
CA ALA A 64 8.36 -0.57 11.65
C ALA A 64 9.50 -0.80 12.64
N ASP A 65 9.36 -0.36 13.90
CA ASP A 65 10.40 -0.58 14.92
C ASP A 65 10.59 -2.07 15.24
N ARG A 66 9.51 -2.84 15.14
CA ARG A 66 9.52 -4.29 15.31
C ARG A 66 8.40 -4.91 14.49
N VAL A 67 8.69 -6.04 13.88
CA VAL A 67 7.70 -6.85 13.14
C VAL A 67 7.77 -8.28 13.63
N GLU A 68 6.64 -8.80 14.05
CA GLU A 68 6.46 -10.19 14.45
C GLU A 68 5.51 -10.88 13.48
N ASN A 69 5.69 -12.17 13.22
CA ASN A 69 4.72 -12.93 12.48
C ASN A 69 4.46 -14.29 13.11
N ILE A 70 3.20 -14.68 13.08
CA ILE A 70 2.73 -16.04 13.37
C ILE A 70 1.96 -16.48 12.14
N ASP A 71 2.45 -17.49 11.48
CA ASP A 71 1.93 -17.96 10.18
C ASP A 71 1.84 -16.82 9.15
N ARG A 72 0.62 -16.48 8.75
CA ARG A 72 0.34 -15.42 7.77
C ARG A 72 -0.09 -14.08 8.40
N THR A 73 -0.04 -13.98 9.71
CA THR A 73 -0.41 -12.77 10.45
C THR A 73 0.83 -12.04 10.91
N PHE A 74 0.97 -10.79 10.50
CA PHE A 74 2.08 -9.91 10.82
C PHE A 74 1.61 -8.80 11.75
N THR A 75 2.33 -8.59 12.86
CA THR A 75 2.09 -7.49 13.79
C THR A 75 3.24 -6.51 13.69
N PHE A 76 2.93 -5.28 13.31
CA PHE A 76 3.85 -4.17 13.19
C PHE A 76 3.73 -3.27 14.42
N TYR A 77 4.86 -2.88 14.98
CA TYR A 77 4.93 -2.03 16.17
C TYR A 77 5.71 -0.75 15.88
N TRP A 78 5.17 0.40 16.28
CA TRP A 78 5.82 1.69 16.24
C TRP A 78 5.82 2.32 17.65
N GLY A 79 7.01 2.74 18.12
CA GLY A 79 7.15 3.25 19.49
C GLY A 79 6.74 2.23 20.53
N LYS A 80 6.17 2.73 21.64
CA LYS A 80 5.83 1.91 22.81
C LYS A 80 4.39 1.39 22.81
N SER A 81 3.48 2.05 22.10
CA SER A 81 2.03 1.80 22.24
C SER A 81 1.30 1.58 20.90
N GLU A 82 1.87 1.95 19.79
CA GLU A 82 1.20 1.80 18.50
C GLU A 82 1.53 0.46 17.86
N LYS A 83 0.48 -0.25 17.45
CA LYS A 83 0.59 -1.50 16.68
C LYS A 83 -0.53 -1.63 15.67
N ARG A 84 -0.24 -2.27 14.54
CA ARG A 84 -1.24 -2.71 13.57
C ARG A 84 -0.98 -4.14 13.15
N VAL A 85 -2.05 -4.83 12.82
CA VAL A 85 -2.00 -6.21 12.32
C VAL A 85 -2.32 -6.23 10.84
N ALA A 86 -1.54 -7.00 10.09
CA ALA A 86 -1.80 -7.26 8.68
C ALA A 86 -1.74 -8.76 8.38
N HIS A 87 -2.56 -9.17 7.43
CA HIS A 87 -2.56 -10.55 6.93
C HIS A 87 -1.82 -10.62 5.60
N LEU A 88 -0.89 -11.58 5.51
CA LEU A 88 -0.22 -11.88 4.24
C LEU A 88 -1.24 -12.53 3.27
N VAL A 89 -1.69 -11.77 2.29
CA VAL A 89 -2.69 -12.19 1.32
C VAL A 89 -2.07 -13.08 0.26
N ALA A 90 -0.93 -12.63 -0.30
CA ALA A 90 -0.21 -13.36 -1.33
C ALA A 90 1.29 -13.00 -1.30
N GLN A 91 2.12 -13.93 -1.75
CA GLN A 91 3.53 -13.67 -1.99
C GLN A 91 4.08 -14.60 -3.08
N ARG A 92 5.10 -14.11 -3.75
CA ARG A 92 5.99 -14.91 -4.61
C ARG A 92 7.43 -14.55 -4.27
N ASN A 93 8.18 -15.52 -3.79
CA ASN A 93 9.57 -15.30 -3.35
C ASN A 93 10.42 -14.62 -4.42
N GLY A 94 11.11 -13.56 -4.03
CA GLY A 94 11.95 -12.76 -4.92
C GLY A 94 11.17 -11.84 -5.87
N VAL A 95 9.85 -11.81 -5.82
CA VAL A 95 9.01 -11.04 -6.76
C VAL A 95 8.11 -10.05 -6.03
N TYR A 96 7.24 -10.51 -5.16
CA TYR A 96 6.32 -9.61 -4.46
C TYR A 96 5.82 -10.18 -3.15
N VAL A 97 5.36 -9.28 -2.28
CA VAL A 97 4.59 -9.55 -1.07
C VAL A 97 3.38 -8.62 -1.02
N LYS A 98 2.23 -9.17 -0.64
CA LYS A 98 0.96 -8.43 -0.53
C LYS A 98 0.34 -8.67 0.83
N PHE A 99 0.04 -7.57 1.52
CA PHE A 99 -0.60 -7.57 2.83
C PHE A 99 -1.93 -6.83 2.81
N ARG A 100 -2.79 -7.17 3.75
CA ARG A 100 -4.01 -6.44 4.03
C ARG A 100 -4.07 -6.12 5.53
N TRP A 101 -4.27 -4.86 5.83
CA TRP A 101 -4.50 -4.43 7.21
C TRP A 101 -5.80 -5.03 7.74
N GLU A 102 -5.77 -5.53 8.99
CA GLU A 102 -6.93 -6.15 9.64
C GLU A 102 -8.07 -5.15 9.87
N ASP A 103 -7.71 -3.90 10.14
CA ASP A 103 -8.61 -2.77 10.41
C ASP A 103 -9.14 -2.08 9.14
N GLU A 104 -8.88 -2.64 7.96
CA GLU A 104 -9.29 -2.06 6.68
C GLU A 104 -10.23 -2.95 5.86
N SER A 105 -10.82 -2.34 4.82
CA SER A 105 -11.68 -3.04 3.88
C SER A 105 -10.98 -4.22 3.20
N GLN A 106 -11.74 -5.28 2.92
CA GLN A 106 -11.23 -6.44 2.17
C GLN A 106 -10.80 -6.09 0.73
N SER A 107 -11.23 -4.96 0.19
CA SER A 107 -10.86 -4.48 -1.13
C SER A 107 -9.52 -3.76 -1.18
N THR A 108 -8.97 -3.36 -0.01
CA THR A 108 -7.69 -2.66 0.11
C THR A 108 -6.55 -3.61 0.48
N TYR A 109 -5.35 -3.25 0.10
CA TYR A 109 -4.11 -3.97 0.40
C TYR A 109 -2.91 -3.05 0.17
N PHE A 110 -1.76 -3.41 0.69
CA PHE A 110 -0.50 -2.85 0.20
C PHE A 110 0.37 -3.97 -0.37
N GLU A 111 1.01 -3.68 -1.48
CA GLU A 111 1.89 -4.62 -2.19
C GLU A 111 3.24 -3.98 -2.44
N MET A 112 4.29 -4.74 -2.19
CA MET A 112 5.66 -4.41 -2.53
C MET A 112 6.12 -5.41 -3.60
N ARG A 113 6.45 -4.92 -4.78
CA ARG A 113 6.85 -5.74 -5.93
C ARG A 113 8.22 -5.33 -6.44
N ILE A 114 9.05 -6.31 -6.73
CA ILE A 114 10.36 -6.09 -7.34
C ILE A 114 10.20 -6.24 -8.85
N SER A 115 10.57 -5.22 -9.60
CA SER A 115 10.68 -5.26 -11.07
C SER A 115 12.10 -4.94 -11.51
N TYR A 116 12.41 -5.23 -12.76
CA TYR A 116 13.70 -4.94 -13.36
C TYR A 116 13.50 -4.11 -14.63
N ASN A 117 14.19 -2.97 -14.69
CA ASN A 117 14.18 -2.12 -15.86
C ASN A 117 15.40 -2.45 -16.73
N GLU A 118 15.16 -3.04 -17.90
CA GLU A 118 16.23 -3.45 -18.83
C GLU A 118 17.00 -2.26 -19.40
N LEU A 119 16.38 -1.10 -19.53
CA LEU A 119 17.01 0.10 -20.08
C LEU A 119 18.00 0.71 -19.10
N THR A 120 17.62 0.88 -17.84
CA THR A 120 18.50 1.43 -16.80
C THR A 120 19.37 0.37 -16.14
N ARG A 121 19.04 -0.91 -16.30
CA ARG A 121 19.65 -2.07 -15.63
C ARG A 121 19.53 -2.02 -14.11
N GLU A 122 18.47 -1.40 -13.63
CA GLU A 122 18.20 -1.24 -12.18
C GLU A 122 16.94 -2.00 -11.78
N HIS A 123 16.90 -2.42 -10.52
CA HIS A 123 15.68 -2.92 -9.91
C HIS A 123 14.87 -1.75 -9.37
N THR A 124 13.55 -1.91 -9.43
CA THR A 124 12.58 -0.95 -8.90
C THR A 124 11.71 -1.66 -7.88
N LEU A 125 11.51 -1.03 -6.73
CA LEU A 125 10.47 -1.43 -5.78
C LEU A 125 9.20 -0.67 -6.12
N GLU A 126 8.20 -1.39 -6.59
CA GLU A 126 6.89 -0.88 -6.93
C GLU A 126 5.97 -1.05 -5.73
N ILE A 127 5.38 0.04 -5.28
CA ILE A 127 4.41 0.06 -4.18
C ILE A 127 3.02 0.26 -4.75
N THR A 128 2.10 -0.62 -4.37
CA THR A 128 0.67 -0.40 -4.54
C THR A 128 0.05 -0.27 -3.15
N ASP A 129 -0.73 0.78 -2.93
CA ASP A 129 -1.42 1.02 -1.67
C ASP A 129 -2.75 1.75 -1.93
N PHE A 130 -3.50 2.07 -0.89
CA PHE A 130 -4.78 2.76 -0.96
C PHE A 130 -4.85 3.86 0.09
N ALA A 131 -5.33 5.03 -0.32
CA ALA A 131 -5.53 6.17 0.57
C ALA A 131 -6.89 6.83 0.29
N GLU A 132 -7.45 7.50 1.27
CA GLU A 132 -8.59 8.38 1.05
C GLU A 132 -8.19 9.52 0.12
N LYS A 133 -9.14 10.01 -0.67
CA LYS A 133 -8.87 11.00 -1.72
C LYS A 133 -8.13 12.25 -1.22
N GLY A 134 -8.42 12.68 0.01
CA GLY A 134 -7.75 13.83 0.65
C GLY A 134 -6.39 13.50 1.28
N GLU A 135 -6.00 12.22 1.38
CA GLU A 135 -4.80 11.74 2.08
C GLU A 135 -3.77 11.10 1.13
N ILE A 136 -3.99 11.20 -0.18
CA ILE A 136 -3.11 10.55 -1.18
C ILE A 136 -1.67 11.04 -1.06
N GLU A 137 -1.47 12.36 -0.95
CA GLU A 137 -0.11 12.93 -0.85
C GLU A 137 0.54 12.56 0.48
N ASP A 138 -0.19 12.61 1.59
CA ASP A 138 0.32 12.19 2.91
C ASP A 138 0.75 10.72 2.91
N GLN A 139 -0.02 9.86 2.23
CA GLN A 139 0.32 8.44 2.09
C GLN A 139 1.57 8.23 1.22
N LYS A 140 1.76 9.02 0.18
CA LYS A 140 2.99 8.99 -0.63
C LYS A 140 4.19 9.47 0.17
N ASP A 141 4.06 10.57 0.91
CA ASP A 141 5.12 11.10 1.77
C ASP A 141 5.54 10.10 2.85
N LEU A 142 4.58 9.34 3.38
CA LEU A 142 4.86 8.24 4.31
C LEU A 142 5.71 7.16 3.63
N TRP A 143 5.34 6.73 2.42
CA TRP A 143 6.13 5.76 1.66
C TRP A 143 7.51 6.28 1.31
N ASP A 144 7.64 7.54 0.90
CA ASP A 144 8.93 8.19 0.64
C ASP A 144 9.85 8.12 1.86
N SER A 145 9.33 8.46 3.04
CA SER A 145 10.05 8.38 4.30
C SER A 145 10.48 6.96 4.66
N GLN A 146 9.62 5.98 4.43
CA GLN A 146 9.93 4.56 4.68
C GLN A 146 11.00 4.04 3.70
N ILE A 147 10.94 4.42 2.44
CA ILE A 147 11.96 4.02 1.44
C ILE A 147 13.31 4.68 1.73
N GLU A 148 13.33 5.92 2.21
CA GLU A 148 14.58 6.53 2.68
C GLU A 148 15.18 5.78 3.88
N ASN A 149 14.34 5.26 4.78
CA ASN A 149 14.79 4.37 5.85
C ASN A 149 15.34 3.05 5.28
N LEU A 150 14.66 2.44 4.32
CA LEU A 150 15.14 1.24 3.64
C LEU A 150 16.53 1.47 3.02
N ARG A 151 16.72 2.56 2.27
CA ARG A 151 18.00 2.93 1.67
C ARG A 151 19.11 3.07 2.70
N ARG A 152 18.83 3.76 3.81
CA ARG A 152 19.81 3.94 4.90
C ARG A 152 20.20 2.63 5.56
N GLN A 153 19.24 1.73 5.79
CA GLN A 153 19.49 0.44 6.45
C GLN A 153 20.17 -0.58 5.54
N SER A 154 19.90 -0.52 4.25
CA SER A 154 20.37 -1.52 3.27
C SER A 154 21.59 -1.08 2.47
N GLY A 155 21.83 0.23 2.35
CA GLY A 155 22.83 0.79 1.45
C GLY A 155 22.42 0.79 -0.03
N MET A 156 21.14 0.57 -0.34
CA MET A 156 20.60 0.54 -1.71
C MET A 156 20.23 1.91 -2.27
#